data_dde5fb95318b9cc0accbb756d48e35aa
#
_entry.id   dde5fb95318b9cc0accbb756d48e35aa
#
_cell.length_a   1.000
_cell.length_b   1.000
_cell.length_c   1.000
_cell.angle_alpha   90.00
_cell.angle_beta   90.00
_cell.angle_gamma   90.00
#
_symmetry.space_group_name_H-M   'P 1'
#
loop_
_entity.id
_entity.type
_entity.pdbx_description
1 polymer ?
#
loop_
_entity_poly.entity_id
_entity_poly.type
_entity_poly.pdbx_seq_one_letter_code
_entity_poly.pdbx_strand_id
1 'polypeptide(L)'
;SRLRPHSLTVPKPLIPIAGKPIVHRLVEDIAKILKQPIEEIAFILGDEAFFGDDVVSSLQELAQGLGAKASIYRQDLPLGTGHAIMCAKESLSGPAVIAYADTLIRADFELDPEADAVIWVKQVDEPEAYGVVKLNAQNEIVELVEKPKEFVSDLAVIGIYYFKQVEVLKQQLQNVLDNNIQNGGEYQINDGIKGMMANGKVFKTGSVDEWMDCGNKNVTVETNGRMLGFLQQDGVNLVDPSAKLENATIIPPCFIGENVVLSNVTIGPNVSLGKACHVFDSTIK
;
A
#
# COMPACT_ATOMS: atom_id res chain seq x y z
N SER A 1 16.12 1.30 5.12
CA SER A 1 14.70 1.68 5.30
C SER A 1 14.56 2.76 6.37
N ARG A 2 13.67 3.73 6.17
CA ARG A 2 13.30 4.79 7.15
C ARG A 2 12.49 4.25 8.35
N LEU A 3 12.19 2.95 8.36
CA LEU A 3 11.48 2.24 9.44
C LEU A 3 12.42 1.52 10.42
N ARG A 4 13.75 1.73 10.34
CA ARG A 4 14.65 1.14 11.33
C ARG A 4 14.35 1.67 12.75
N PRO A 5 14.42 0.79 13.80
CA PRO A 5 14.86 -0.61 13.79
C PRO A 5 13.81 -1.64 13.35
N HIS A 6 12.53 -1.30 13.22
CA HIS A 6 11.43 -2.25 12.92
C HIS A 6 11.64 -3.05 11.63
N SER A 7 12.27 -2.45 10.63
CA SER A 7 12.57 -3.10 9.35
C SER A 7 13.97 -3.71 9.26
N LEU A 8 14.57 -4.08 10.38
CA LEU A 8 15.86 -4.82 10.39
C LEU A 8 15.65 -6.30 10.08
N THR A 9 14.59 -6.88 10.60
CA THR A 9 14.27 -8.31 10.47
C THR A 9 12.97 -8.57 9.73
N VAL A 10 12.08 -7.57 9.65
CA VAL A 10 10.79 -7.68 8.97
C VAL A 10 10.74 -6.71 7.80
N PRO A 11 10.48 -7.16 6.56
CA PRO A 11 10.27 -6.26 5.42
C PRO A 11 9.13 -5.28 5.68
N LYS A 12 9.27 -4.04 5.20
CA LYS A 12 8.31 -2.96 5.43
C LYS A 12 6.85 -3.36 5.16
N PRO A 13 6.49 -4.02 4.04
CA PRO A 13 5.11 -4.41 3.76
C PRO A 13 4.50 -5.40 4.75
N LEU A 14 5.35 -6.10 5.52
CA LEU A 14 4.93 -7.08 6.52
C LEU A 14 4.85 -6.53 7.94
N ILE A 15 5.22 -5.26 8.15
CA ILE A 15 5.03 -4.61 9.44
C ILE A 15 3.54 -4.56 9.77
N PRO A 16 3.13 -5.05 10.96
CA PRO A 16 1.72 -5.06 11.33
C PRO A 16 1.22 -3.66 11.71
N ILE A 17 0.05 -3.32 11.20
CA ILE A 17 -0.76 -2.16 11.57
C ILE A 17 -2.06 -2.69 12.17
N ALA A 18 -2.36 -2.35 13.42
CA ALA A 18 -3.51 -2.88 14.15
C ALA A 18 -3.62 -4.41 14.03
N GLY A 19 -2.48 -5.10 14.20
CA GLY A 19 -2.39 -6.56 14.21
C GLY A 19 -2.32 -7.27 12.87
N LYS A 20 -2.41 -6.57 11.73
CA LYS A 20 -2.38 -7.17 10.39
C LYS A 20 -1.29 -6.52 9.51
N PRO A 21 -0.50 -7.27 8.73
CA PRO A 21 0.52 -6.72 7.83
C PRO A 21 -0.04 -5.66 6.87
N ILE A 22 0.76 -4.62 6.57
CA ILE A 22 0.38 -3.54 5.66
C ILE A 22 -0.12 -4.11 4.33
N VAL A 23 0.64 -5.01 3.71
CA VAL A 23 0.29 -5.59 2.40
C VAL A 23 -1.05 -6.36 2.44
N HIS A 24 -1.34 -7.06 3.54
CA HIS A 24 -2.61 -7.78 3.69
C HIS A 24 -3.80 -6.81 3.73
N ARG A 25 -3.69 -5.73 4.52
CA ARG A 25 -4.73 -4.70 4.57
C ARG A 25 -4.93 -4.05 3.21
N LEU A 26 -3.85 -3.62 2.56
CA LEU A 26 -3.90 -2.95 1.27
C LEU A 26 -4.61 -3.81 0.21
N VAL A 27 -4.21 -5.07 0.09
CA VAL A 27 -4.78 -5.99 -0.91
C VAL A 27 -6.27 -6.26 -0.64
N GLU A 28 -6.63 -6.49 0.63
CA GLU A 28 -8.03 -6.68 1.03
C GLU A 28 -8.88 -5.43 0.77
N ASP A 29 -8.35 -4.23 1.05
CA ASP A 29 -9.05 -2.97 0.83
C ASP A 29 -9.24 -2.69 -0.67
N ILE A 30 -8.21 -2.92 -1.49
CA ILE A 30 -8.34 -2.85 -2.96
C ILE A 30 -9.38 -3.84 -3.47
N ALA A 31 -9.38 -5.08 -2.99
CA ALA A 31 -10.35 -6.08 -3.39
C ALA A 31 -11.79 -5.66 -3.09
N LYS A 32 -12.03 -5.03 -1.93
CA LYS A 32 -13.34 -4.47 -1.56
C LYS A 32 -13.77 -3.31 -2.46
N ILE A 33 -12.84 -2.40 -2.77
CA ILE A 33 -13.10 -1.21 -3.61
C ILE A 33 -13.46 -1.63 -5.03
N LEU A 34 -12.77 -2.60 -5.61
CA LEU A 34 -13.00 -3.05 -6.97
C LEU A 34 -14.36 -3.71 -7.18
N LYS A 35 -14.98 -4.27 -6.13
CA LYS A 35 -16.31 -4.93 -6.17
C LYS A 35 -16.42 -6.03 -7.24
N GLN A 36 -15.31 -6.61 -7.66
CA GLN A 36 -15.22 -7.68 -8.65
C GLN A 36 -14.12 -8.67 -8.30
N PRO A 37 -14.21 -9.93 -8.75
CA PRO A 37 -13.21 -10.95 -8.47
C PRO A 37 -11.83 -10.55 -8.97
N ILE A 38 -10.81 -10.86 -8.18
CA ILE A 38 -9.40 -10.75 -8.58
C ILE A 38 -8.95 -12.14 -9.03
N GLU A 39 -8.48 -12.25 -10.26
CA GLU A 39 -8.03 -13.53 -10.82
C GLU A 39 -6.59 -13.86 -10.38
N GLU A 40 -5.74 -12.85 -10.34
CA GLU A 40 -4.32 -13.01 -10.02
C GLU A 40 -3.81 -11.83 -9.19
N ILE A 41 -2.94 -12.13 -8.23
CA ILE A 41 -2.16 -11.13 -7.48
C ILE A 41 -0.69 -11.41 -7.73
N ALA A 42 -0.02 -10.50 -8.45
CA ALA A 42 1.41 -10.54 -8.72
C ALA A 42 2.17 -9.77 -7.64
N PHE A 43 2.94 -10.47 -6.82
CA PHE A 43 3.78 -9.87 -5.79
C PHE A 43 5.21 -9.72 -6.33
N ILE A 44 5.71 -8.49 -6.34
CA ILE A 44 7.06 -8.16 -6.76
C ILE A 44 7.90 -7.92 -5.51
N LEU A 45 8.76 -8.87 -5.20
CA LEU A 45 9.56 -8.88 -3.99
C LEU A 45 11.01 -8.48 -4.29
N GLY A 46 11.69 -7.94 -3.29
CA GLY A 46 13.13 -7.70 -3.35
C GLY A 46 13.94 -8.96 -2.99
N ASP A 47 15.14 -8.73 -2.45
CA ASP A 47 16.12 -9.76 -2.07
C ASP A 47 15.50 -10.89 -1.23
N GLU A 48 15.78 -12.12 -1.61
CA GLU A 48 15.30 -13.34 -0.95
C GLU A 48 15.74 -13.44 0.51
N ALA A 49 16.87 -12.87 0.87
CA ALA A 49 17.33 -12.80 2.26
C ALA A 49 16.35 -12.10 3.21
N PHE A 50 15.50 -11.19 2.67
CA PHE A 50 14.47 -10.49 3.42
C PHE A 50 13.06 -11.00 3.13
N PHE A 51 12.84 -11.65 1.99
CA PHE A 51 11.56 -12.14 1.52
C PHE A 51 11.67 -13.65 1.24
N GLY A 52 11.94 -14.43 2.30
CA GLY A 52 12.09 -15.87 2.24
C GLY A 52 10.76 -16.63 2.07
N ASP A 53 10.83 -17.95 2.22
CA ASP A 53 9.71 -18.86 1.98
C ASP A 53 8.50 -18.59 2.89
N ASP A 54 8.72 -18.15 4.12
CA ASP A 54 7.67 -17.78 5.07
C ASP A 54 6.86 -16.59 4.57
N VAL A 55 7.54 -15.59 3.99
CA VAL A 55 6.90 -14.42 3.38
C VAL A 55 6.11 -14.84 2.14
N VAL A 56 6.71 -15.62 1.27
CA VAL A 56 6.05 -16.14 0.07
C VAL A 56 4.80 -16.93 0.43
N SER A 57 4.88 -17.82 1.41
CA SER A 57 3.74 -18.62 1.90
C SER A 57 2.62 -17.73 2.42
N SER A 58 2.93 -16.71 3.23
CA SER A 58 1.94 -15.75 3.74
C SER A 58 1.22 -14.97 2.62
N LEU A 59 1.95 -14.56 1.57
CA LEU A 59 1.36 -13.87 0.44
C LEU A 59 0.50 -14.80 -0.45
N GLN A 60 0.89 -16.05 -0.57
CA GLN A 60 0.11 -17.07 -1.26
C GLN A 60 -1.22 -17.36 -0.52
N GLU A 61 -1.16 -17.49 0.80
CA GLU A 61 -2.35 -17.65 1.65
C GLU A 61 -3.30 -16.45 1.53
N LEU A 62 -2.76 -15.21 1.50
CA LEU A 62 -3.54 -13.99 1.28
C LEU A 62 -4.29 -14.04 -0.06
N ALA A 63 -3.61 -14.35 -1.15
CA ALA A 63 -4.22 -14.44 -2.47
C ALA A 63 -5.29 -15.54 -2.52
N GLN A 64 -4.99 -16.71 -1.98
CA GLN A 64 -5.94 -17.83 -1.90
C GLN A 64 -7.18 -17.47 -1.09
N GLY A 65 -7.03 -16.74 0.02
CA GLY A 65 -8.15 -16.25 0.83
C GLY A 65 -9.09 -15.31 0.08
N LEU A 66 -8.59 -14.64 -0.97
CA LEU A 66 -9.37 -13.79 -1.87
C LEU A 66 -9.85 -14.54 -3.15
N GLY A 67 -9.57 -15.83 -3.26
CA GLY A 67 -9.90 -16.63 -4.44
C GLY A 67 -9.02 -16.37 -5.66
N ALA A 68 -7.86 -15.72 -5.46
CA ALA A 68 -6.94 -15.34 -6.52
C ALA A 68 -5.72 -16.26 -6.59
N LYS A 69 -5.13 -16.37 -7.79
CA LYS A 69 -3.81 -16.98 -7.98
C LYS A 69 -2.72 -16.02 -7.46
N ALA A 70 -1.76 -16.51 -6.69
CA ALA A 70 -0.55 -15.78 -6.37
C ALA A 70 0.56 -16.04 -7.38
N SER A 71 1.17 -14.98 -7.91
CA SER A 71 2.38 -15.07 -8.73
C SER A 71 3.48 -14.26 -8.06
N ILE A 72 4.65 -14.89 -7.86
CA ILE A 72 5.78 -14.28 -7.16
C ILE A 72 6.87 -13.93 -8.16
N TYR A 73 7.26 -12.66 -8.16
CA TYR A 73 8.33 -12.13 -8.99
C TYR A 73 9.41 -11.50 -8.12
N ARG A 74 10.63 -11.41 -8.65
CA ARG A 74 11.78 -10.82 -7.94
C ARG A 74 12.33 -9.63 -8.68
N GLN A 75 12.60 -8.56 -7.95
CA GLN A 75 13.42 -7.45 -8.40
C GLN A 75 14.75 -7.51 -7.66
N ASP A 76 15.76 -8.13 -8.28
CA ASP A 76 17.08 -8.34 -7.66
C ASP A 76 17.89 -7.03 -7.58
N LEU A 77 17.70 -6.14 -8.53
CA LEU A 77 18.34 -4.82 -8.56
C LEU A 77 17.28 -3.72 -8.40
N PRO A 78 17.45 -2.79 -7.44
CA PRO A 78 16.48 -1.72 -7.18
C PRO A 78 16.59 -0.59 -8.22
N LEU A 79 16.22 -0.89 -9.47
CA LEU A 79 16.35 0.01 -10.61
C LEU A 79 15.11 0.91 -10.82
N GLY A 80 14.23 1.01 -9.84
CA GLY A 80 13.06 1.88 -9.86
C GLY A 80 11.73 1.15 -10.06
N THR A 81 10.63 1.91 -9.96
CA THR A 81 9.26 1.39 -9.94
C THR A 81 8.82 0.81 -11.29
N GLY A 82 9.22 1.44 -12.40
CA GLY A 82 8.96 0.92 -13.74
C GLY A 82 9.66 -0.42 -14.00
N HIS A 83 10.92 -0.55 -13.54
CA HIS A 83 11.64 -1.81 -13.62
C HIS A 83 10.98 -2.91 -12.75
N ALA A 84 10.55 -2.55 -11.54
CA ALA A 84 9.83 -3.50 -10.68
C ALA A 84 8.59 -4.08 -11.38
N ILE A 85 7.74 -3.22 -11.96
CA ILE A 85 6.56 -3.64 -12.71
C ILE A 85 6.93 -4.58 -13.86
N MET A 86 8.00 -4.29 -14.57
CA MET A 86 8.47 -5.11 -15.71
C MET A 86 9.07 -6.46 -15.27
N CYS A 87 9.48 -6.63 -14.01
CA CYS A 87 9.80 -7.95 -13.47
C CYS A 87 8.57 -8.89 -13.49
N ALA A 88 7.37 -8.34 -13.38
CA ALA A 88 6.11 -9.08 -13.44
C ALA A 88 5.43 -9.04 -14.82
N LYS A 89 6.18 -8.81 -15.90
CA LYS A 89 5.63 -8.60 -17.26
C LYS A 89 4.72 -9.73 -17.78
N GLU A 90 4.88 -10.95 -17.27
CA GLU A 90 4.05 -12.10 -17.65
C GLU A 90 2.64 -12.02 -17.06
N SER A 91 2.45 -11.29 -15.95
CA SER A 91 1.15 -11.03 -15.33
C SER A 91 0.49 -9.73 -15.80
N LEU A 92 1.15 -8.93 -16.66
CA LEU A 92 0.60 -7.69 -17.18
C LEU A 92 -0.30 -7.94 -18.39
N SER A 93 -1.56 -8.26 -18.12
CA SER A 93 -2.60 -8.54 -19.12
C SER A 93 -3.98 -8.10 -18.62
N GLY A 94 -4.75 -7.43 -19.47
CA GLY A 94 -6.10 -6.97 -19.18
C GLY A 94 -6.20 -5.82 -18.19
N PRO A 95 -7.34 -5.69 -17.47
CA PRO A 95 -7.49 -4.71 -16.41
C PRO A 95 -6.60 -5.05 -15.22
N ALA A 96 -5.86 -4.07 -14.71
CA ALA A 96 -4.97 -4.30 -13.57
C ALA A 96 -4.89 -3.10 -12.62
N VAL A 97 -4.73 -3.39 -11.33
CA VAL A 97 -4.34 -2.40 -10.33
C VAL A 97 -2.88 -2.62 -9.96
N ILE A 98 -2.11 -1.55 -9.95
CA ILE A 98 -0.74 -1.52 -9.43
C ILE A 98 -0.76 -0.72 -8.14
N ALA A 99 -0.22 -1.28 -7.05
CA ALA A 99 -0.17 -0.63 -5.77
C ALA A 99 1.19 -0.81 -5.08
N TYR A 100 1.66 0.25 -4.43
CA TYR A 100 2.85 0.21 -3.59
C TYR A 100 2.49 -0.19 -2.17
N ALA A 101 3.15 -1.21 -1.65
CA ALA A 101 2.83 -1.83 -0.38
C ALA A 101 3.36 -1.06 0.86
N ASP A 102 3.29 0.27 0.81
CA ASP A 102 3.64 1.16 1.91
C ASP A 102 2.56 2.22 2.21
N THR A 103 1.36 1.98 1.70
CA THR A 103 0.21 2.84 1.87
C THR A 103 -1.02 2.03 2.28
N LEU A 104 -1.90 2.63 3.07
CA LEU A 104 -3.22 2.13 3.42
C LEU A 104 -4.26 3.18 3.07
N ILE A 105 -5.45 2.74 2.70
CA ILE A 105 -6.53 3.62 2.25
C ILE A 105 -7.87 3.22 2.86
N ARG A 106 -8.79 4.20 2.90
CA ARG A 106 -10.23 3.95 2.97
C ARG A 106 -10.88 4.71 1.81
N ALA A 107 -11.68 4.03 1.03
CA ALA A 107 -12.36 4.62 -0.11
C ALA A 107 -13.64 3.85 -0.44
N ASP A 108 -14.64 4.57 -0.93
CA ASP A 108 -15.74 4.02 -1.71
C ASP A 108 -15.69 4.71 -3.07
N PHE A 109 -15.20 3.99 -4.08
CA PHE A 109 -14.88 4.56 -5.38
C PHE A 109 -15.37 3.64 -6.49
N GLU A 110 -15.98 4.24 -7.53
CA GLU A 110 -16.33 3.54 -8.76
C GLU A 110 -15.40 3.95 -9.89
N LEU A 111 -14.90 2.95 -10.63
CA LEU A 111 -14.05 3.21 -11.79
C LEU A 111 -14.86 3.89 -12.90
N ASP A 112 -14.36 4.99 -13.43
CA ASP A 112 -14.94 5.66 -14.60
C ASP A 112 -14.75 4.77 -15.85
N PRO A 113 -15.82 4.31 -16.51
CA PRO A 113 -15.72 3.42 -17.67
C PRO A 113 -15.04 4.08 -18.89
N GLU A 114 -15.04 5.41 -18.96
CA GLU A 114 -14.41 6.18 -20.04
C GLU A 114 -12.90 6.38 -19.84
N ALA A 115 -12.37 6.14 -18.64
CA ALA A 115 -10.95 6.25 -18.37
C ALA A 115 -10.17 5.05 -18.92
N ASP A 116 -9.04 5.32 -19.60
CA ASP A 116 -8.05 4.28 -19.92
C ASP A 116 -7.25 3.89 -18.68
N ALA A 117 -7.06 4.85 -17.75
CA ALA A 117 -6.39 4.64 -16.48
C ALA A 117 -6.92 5.60 -15.40
N VAL A 118 -6.78 5.19 -14.13
CA VAL A 118 -7.10 6.00 -12.96
C VAL A 118 -5.89 6.03 -12.05
N ILE A 119 -5.52 7.23 -11.58
CA ILE A 119 -4.50 7.44 -10.56
C ILE A 119 -5.19 7.92 -9.29
N TRP A 120 -5.04 7.17 -8.19
CA TRP A 120 -5.58 7.62 -6.90
C TRP A 120 -4.74 8.74 -6.32
N VAL A 121 -5.43 9.77 -5.87
CA VAL A 121 -4.83 10.99 -5.33
C VAL A 121 -5.46 11.38 -4.00
N LYS A 122 -4.71 12.12 -3.19
CA LYS A 122 -5.19 12.80 -1.99
C LYS A 122 -4.72 14.25 -2.01
N GLN A 123 -5.58 15.16 -1.64
CA GLN A 123 -5.21 16.56 -1.41
C GLN A 123 -4.32 16.64 -0.16
N VAL A 124 -3.18 17.33 -0.28
CA VAL A 124 -2.16 17.45 0.76
C VAL A 124 -1.71 18.92 0.94
N ASP A 125 -1.21 19.23 2.14
CA ASP A 125 -0.71 20.58 2.45
C ASP A 125 0.73 20.82 1.95
N GLU A 126 1.54 19.74 1.82
CA GLU A 126 2.94 19.80 1.41
C GLU A 126 3.17 18.99 0.11
N PRO A 127 2.67 19.47 -1.06
CA PRO A 127 2.71 18.72 -2.32
C PRO A 127 4.13 18.47 -2.86
N GLU A 128 5.11 19.28 -2.47
CA GLU A 128 6.52 19.14 -2.88
C GLU A 128 7.18 17.86 -2.35
N ALA A 129 6.57 17.20 -1.37
CA ALA A 129 7.06 15.93 -0.84
C ALA A 129 6.70 14.72 -1.72
N TYR A 130 5.76 14.89 -2.66
CA TYR A 130 5.11 13.82 -3.42
C TYR A 130 5.16 14.04 -4.94
N GLY A 131 4.82 13.01 -5.70
CA GLY A 131 4.37 13.18 -7.07
C GLY A 131 2.97 13.79 -7.09
N VAL A 132 2.73 14.78 -7.94
CA VAL A 132 1.44 15.45 -8.06
C VAL A 132 0.90 15.40 -9.48
N VAL A 133 -0.42 15.47 -9.63
CA VAL A 133 -1.10 15.50 -10.93
C VAL A 133 -1.74 16.87 -11.17
N LYS A 134 -1.72 17.34 -12.43
CA LYS A 134 -2.44 18.52 -12.90
C LYS A 134 -3.60 18.10 -13.78
N LEU A 135 -4.75 18.71 -13.58
CA LEU A 135 -5.98 18.43 -14.31
C LEU A 135 -6.29 19.52 -15.33
N ASN A 136 -6.95 19.11 -16.42
CA ASN A 136 -7.59 20.02 -17.36
C ASN A 136 -9.04 20.37 -16.93
N ALA A 137 -9.74 21.18 -17.73
CA ALA A 137 -11.12 21.58 -17.48
C ALA A 137 -12.13 20.40 -17.52
N GLN A 138 -11.77 19.25 -18.07
CA GLN A 138 -12.55 18.02 -18.14
C GLN A 138 -12.21 17.04 -17.00
N ASN A 139 -11.42 17.47 -16.01
CA ASN A 139 -10.91 16.64 -14.92
C ASN A 139 -10.05 15.45 -15.39
N GLU A 140 -9.36 15.60 -16.50
CA GLU A 140 -8.40 14.63 -17.00
C GLU A 140 -6.99 15.03 -16.56
N ILE A 141 -6.15 14.05 -16.24
CA ILE A 141 -4.75 14.28 -15.89
C ILE A 141 -3.98 14.64 -17.16
N VAL A 142 -3.37 15.82 -17.17
CA VAL A 142 -2.57 16.33 -18.29
C VAL A 142 -1.08 16.38 -17.96
N GLU A 143 -0.73 16.31 -16.69
CA GLU A 143 0.67 16.37 -16.24
C GLU A 143 0.85 15.59 -14.95
N LEU A 144 2.00 14.92 -14.83
CA LEU A 144 2.47 14.21 -13.64
C LEU A 144 3.87 14.71 -13.32
N VAL A 145 4.05 15.32 -12.17
CA VAL A 145 5.33 15.93 -11.75
C VAL A 145 5.79 15.32 -10.43
N GLU A 146 6.97 14.72 -10.45
CA GLU A 146 7.59 14.15 -9.24
C GLU A 146 8.27 15.27 -8.44
N LYS A 147 7.86 15.44 -7.18
CA LYS A 147 8.42 16.39 -6.21
C LYS A 147 8.68 17.77 -6.81
N PRO A 148 7.62 18.49 -7.18
CA PRO A 148 7.74 19.77 -7.85
C PRO A 148 8.47 20.79 -6.96
N LYS A 149 9.39 21.56 -7.56
CA LYS A 149 10.09 22.65 -6.87
C LYS A 149 9.26 23.92 -6.77
N GLU A 150 8.27 24.05 -7.65
CA GLU A 150 7.29 25.12 -7.67
C GLU A 150 5.90 24.50 -7.56
N PHE A 151 4.93 25.25 -7.03
CA PHE A 151 3.58 24.74 -6.88
C PHE A 151 2.97 24.40 -8.26
N VAL A 152 2.54 23.16 -8.43
CA VAL A 152 1.85 22.65 -9.62
C VAL A 152 0.40 22.31 -9.28
N SER A 153 0.20 21.56 -8.20
CA SER A 153 -1.09 21.06 -7.71
C SER A 153 -0.90 20.53 -6.29
N ASP A 154 -1.97 20.45 -5.53
CA ASP A 154 -2.03 19.83 -4.21
C ASP A 154 -2.56 18.38 -4.24
N LEU A 155 -2.79 17.82 -5.44
CA LEU A 155 -3.26 16.44 -5.63
C LEU A 155 -2.08 15.47 -5.69
N ALA A 156 -1.70 14.94 -4.53
CA ALA A 156 -0.61 13.99 -4.40
C ALA A 156 -1.01 12.57 -4.85
N VAL A 157 -0.14 11.93 -5.61
CA VAL A 157 -0.29 10.53 -6.02
C VAL A 157 0.02 9.63 -4.83
N ILE A 158 -0.89 8.71 -4.51
CA ILE A 158 -0.78 7.84 -3.34
C ILE A 158 -0.21 6.45 -3.63
N GLY A 159 0.26 6.22 -4.85
CA GLY A 159 0.90 4.96 -5.24
C GLY A 159 -0.07 3.83 -5.59
N ILE A 160 -1.32 4.15 -5.96
CA ILE A 160 -2.30 3.20 -6.45
C ILE A 160 -2.77 3.66 -7.83
N TYR A 161 -2.76 2.74 -8.79
CA TYR A 161 -3.05 2.99 -10.21
C TYR A 161 -3.93 1.88 -10.77
N TYR A 162 -4.95 2.23 -11.53
CA TYR A 162 -5.72 1.30 -12.34
C TYR A 162 -5.44 1.53 -13.82
N PHE A 163 -5.30 0.46 -14.58
CA PHE A 163 -5.16 0.47 -16.03
C PHE A 163 -6.22 -0.46 -16.64
N LYS A 164 -7.03 0.06 -17.56
CA LYS A 164 -8.04 -0.71 -18.27
C LYS A 164 -7.41 -1.78 -19.18
N GLN A 165 -6.25 -1.46 -19.75
CA GLN A 165 -5.41 -2.32 -20.56
C GLN A 165 -3.95 -2.13 -20.15
N VAL A 166 -3.49 -2.93 -19.18
CA VAL A 166 -2.14 -2.77 -18.63
C VAL A 166 -1.03 -3.09 -19.62
N GLU A 167 -1.35 -3.80 -20.72
CA GLU A 167 -0.44 -4.05 -21.83
C GLU A 167 0.08 -2.77 -22.47
N VAL A 168 -0.71 -1.69 -22.46
CA VAL A 168 -0.27 -0.39 -22.99
C VAL A 168 0.81 0.20 -22.09
N LEU A 169 0.64 0.12 -20.78
CA LEU A 169 1.71 0.52 -19.83
C LEU A 169 2.96 -0.36 -20.01
N LYS A 170 2.78 -1.68 -20.14
CA LYS A 170 3.87 -2.64 -20.38
C LYS A 170 4.70 -2.24 -21.60
N GLN A 171 4.05 -1.89 -22.72
CA GLN A 171 4.72 -1.40 -23.92
C GLN A 171 5.53 -0.12 -23.67
N GLN A 172 4.95 0.86 -22.97
CA GLN A 172 5.64 2.11 -22.67
C GLN A 172 6.82 1.90 -21.71
N LEU A 173 6.68 1.04 -20.69
CA LEU A 173 7.76 0.70 -19.79
C LEU A 173 8.88 -0.07 -20.50
N GLN A 174 8.55 -0.96 -21.45
CA GLN A 174 9.56 -1.62 -22.28
C GLN A 174 10.37 -0.59 -23.09
N ASN A 175 9.69 0.38 -23.69
CA ASN A 175 10.36 1.48 -24.41
C ASN A 175 11.26 2.32 -23.48
N VAL A 176 10.83 2.58 -22.24
CA VAL A 176 11.62 3.27 -21.21
C VAL A 176 12.91 2.50 -20.90
N LEU A 177 12.83 1.18 -20.75
CA LEU A 177 13.98 0.30 -20.50
C LEU A 177 14.92 0.24 -21.72
N ASP A 178 14.37 0.00 -22.91
CA ASP A 178 15.14 -0.17 -24.16
C ASP A 178 15.91 1.09 -24.53
N ASN A 179 15.37 2.26 -24.25
CA ASN A 179 16.00 3.56 -24.50
C ASN A 179 16.75 4.13 -23.29
N ASN A 180 16.88 3.36 -22.21
CA ASN A 180 17.56 3.74 -20.98
C ASN A 180 17.10 5.12 -20.44
N ILE A 181 15.78 5.35 -20.45
CA ILE A 181 15.17 6.59 -19.93
C ILE A 181 15.10 6.49 -18.41
N GLN A 182 15.94 7.25 -17.73
CA GLN A 182 16.04 7.22 -16.26
C GLN A 182 15.85 8.62 -15.67
N ASN A 183 15.19 8.67 -14.51
CA ASN A 183 15.07 9.85 -13.68
C ASN A 183 15.73 9.58 -12.32
N GLY A 184 16.78 10.33 -12.00
CA GLY A 184 17.56 10.09 -10.78
C GLY A 184 18.27 8.73 -10.72
N GLY A 185 18.56 8.12 -11.89
CA GLY A 185 19.16 6.79 -11.99
C GLY A 185 18.17 5.62 -11.90
N GLU A 186 16.87 5.89 -11.93
CA GLU A 186 15.82 4.89 -11.82
C GLU A 186 14.85 4.95 -12.99
N TYR A 187 14.31 3.80 -13.39
CA TYR A 187 13.21 3.68 -14.34
C TYR A 187 11.89 3.85 -13.60
N GLN A 188 11.20 4.96 -13.83
CA GLN A 188 9.98 5.32 -13.11
C GLN A 188 8.72 4.90 -13.85
N ILE A 189 7.66 4.48 -13.10
CA ILE A 189 6.33 4.25 -13.68
C ILE A 189 5.82 5.52 -14.37
N ASN A 190 6.16 6.69 -13.83
CA ASN A 190 5.74 8.00 -14.34
C ASN A 190 6.14 8.21 -15.80
N ASP A 191 7.29 7.67 -16.25
CA ASP A 191 7.74 7.79 -17.64
C ASP A 191 6.90 6.92 -18.58
N GLY A 192 6.49 5.73 -18.13
CA GLY A 192 5.52 4.90 -18.84
C GLY A 192 4.15 5.58 -18.96
N ILE A 193 3.66 6.19 -17.87
CA ILE A 193 2.40 6.94 -17.84
C ILE A 193 2.45 8.13 -18.81
N LYS A 194 3.53 8.91 -18.79
CA LYS A 194 3.74 10.01 -19.74
C LYS A 194 3.70 9.53 -21.19
N GLY A 195 4.31 8.38 -21.48
CA GLY A 195 4.24 7.75 -22.80
C GLY A 195 2.82 7.38 -23.21
N MET A 196 2.01 6.84 -22.29
CA MET A 196 0.59 6.55 -22.54
C MET A 196 -0.19 7.83 -22.83
N MET A 197 -0.03 8.89 -22.04
CA MET A 197 -0.71 10.18 -22.24
C MET A 197 -0.31 10.81 -23.58
N ALA A 198 0.97 10.77 -23.96
CA ALA A 198 1.46 11.25 -25.26
C ALA A 198 0.83 10.49 -26.44
N ASN A 199 0.40 9.24 -26.24
CA ASN A 199 -0.33 8.43 -27.21
C ASN A 199 -1.86 8.57 -27.09
N GLY A 200 -2.36 9.62 -26.42
CA GLY A 200 -3.77 9.97 -26.37
C GLY A 200 -4.61 9.15 -25.39
N LYS A 201 -3.98 8.44 -24.45
CA LYS A 201 -4.70 7.72 -23.42
C LYS A 201 -5.25 8.68 -22.36
N VAL A 202 -6.51 8.47 -21.96
CA VAL A 202 -7.23 9.31 -21.01
C VAL A 202 -6.98 8.81 -19.57
N PHE A 203 -6.40 9.67 -18.76
CA PHE A 203 -6.16 9.43 -17.34
C PHE A 203 -7.08 10.29 -16.49
N LYS A 204 -7.73 9.67 -15.51
CA LYS A 204 -8.55 10.38 -14.52
C LYS A 204 -8.04 10.14 -13.11
N THR A 205 -8.51 10.94 -12.17
CA THR A 205 -8.19 10.75 -10.75
C THR A 205 -9.23 9.89 -10.07
N GLY A 206 -8.77 9.02 -9.15
CA GLY A 206 -9.59 8.43 -8.11
C GLY A 206 -9.33 9.16 -6.79
N SER A 207 -10.37 9.37 -5.98
CA SER A 207 -10.24 9.95 -4.65
C SER A 207 -10.28 8.86 -3.58
N VAL A 208 -9.68 9.14 -2.42
CA VAL A 208 -9.77 8.32 -1.22
C VAL A 208 -10.29 9.16 -0.06
N ASP A 209 -11.12 8.57 0.80
CA ASP A 209 -11.58 9.23 2.02
C ASP A 209 -10.41 9.42 2.98
N GLU A 210 -9.62 8.35 3.16
CA GLU A 210 -8.45 8.33 4.00
C GLU A 210 -7.24 7.77 3.27
N TRP A 211 -6.12 8.44 3.43
CA TRP A 211 -4.80 7.97 3.06
C TRP A 211 -3.90 7.93 4.29
N MET A 212 -3.27 6.79 4.52
CA MET A 212 -2.40 6.54 5.65
C MET A 212 -1.06 6.04 5.13
N ASP A 213 -0.07 6.93 5.11
CA ASP A 213 1.31 6.60 4.73
C ASP A 213 1.94 5.70 5.80
N CYS A 214 2.74 4.73 5.37
CA CYS A 214 3.59 3.89 6.21
C CYS A 214 5.08 4.06 5.85
N GLY A 215 5.45 5.18 5.26
CA GLY A 215 6.77 5.48 4.71
C GLY A 215 7.90 5.59 5.73
N ASN A 216 7.59 6.03 6.95
CA ASN A 216 8.57 6.18 8.04
C ASN A 216 7.95 5.82 9.41
N LYS A 217 8.80 5.70 10.45
CA LYS A 217 8.38 5.21 11.77
C LYS A 217 7.30 6.07 12.44
N ASN A 218 7.38 7.40 12.32
CA ASN A 218 6.46 8.30 13.03
C ASN A 218 5.06 8.21 12.43
N VAL A 219 4.95 8.31 11.08
CA VAL A 219 3.67 8.17 10.40
C VAL A 219 3.11 6.74 10.49
N THR A 220 3.97 5.71 10.63
CA THR A 220 3.52 4.33 10.85
C THR A 220 2.84 4.16 12.21
N VAL A 221 3.37 4.81 13.26
CA VAL A 221 2.73 4.82 14.60
C VAL A 221 1.40 5.56 14.56
N GLU A 222 1.36 6.72 13.90
CA GLU A 222 0.12 7.48 13.69
C GLU A 222 -0.91 6.66 12.92
N THR A 223 -0.49 6.02 11.82
CA THR A 223 -1.33 5.12 11.01
C THR A 223 -1.90 3.98 11.86
N ASN A 224 -1.10 3.39 12.77
CA ASN A 224 -1.60 2.35 13.68
C ASN A 224 -2.76 2.87 14.55
N GLY A 225 -2.60 4.05 15.15
CA GLY A 225 -3.65 4.67 15.97
C GLY A 225 -4.92 4.98 15.18
N ARG A 226 -4.77 5.58 13.98
CA ARG A 226 -5.89 5.88 13.07
C ARG A 226 -6.62 4.60 12.64
N MET A 227 -5.89 3.56 12.25
CA MET A 227 -6.47 2.27 11.85
C MET A 227 -7.23 1.62 12.99
N LEU A 228 -6.68 1.62 14.22
CA LEU A 228 -7.37 1.12 15.40
C LEU A 228 -8.70 1.87 15.64
N GLY A 229 -8.70 3.19 15.49
CA GLY A 229 -9.89 4.02 15.61
C GLY A 229 -10.96 3.65 14.58
N PHE A 230 -10.58 3.48 13.30
CA PHE A 230 -11.50 3.06 12.24
C PHE A 230 -12.07 1.66 12.49
N LEU A 231 -11.24 0.69 12.86
CA LEU A 231 -11.70 -0.67 13.16
C LEU A 231 -12.69 -0.70 14.34
N GLN A 232 -12.46 0.13 15.37
CA GLN A 232 -13.38 0.30 16.47
C GLN A 232 -14.72 0.88 16.00
N GLN A 233 -14.71 1.92 15.17
CA GLN A 233 -15.92 2.52 14.58
C GLN A 233 -16.69 1.53 13.72
N ASP A 234 -15.98 0.67 12.99
CA ASP A 234 -16.55 -0.39 12.16
C ASP A 234 -17.07 -1.59 13.00
N GLY A 235 -16.95 -1.53 14.33
CA GLY A 235 -17.44 -2.57 15.22
C GLY A 235 -16.58 -3.84 15.27
N VAL A 236 -15.34 -3.78 14.81
CA VAL A 236 -14.42 -4.93 14.83
C VAL A 236 -13.97 -5.22 16.26
N ASN A 237 -14.06 -6.49 16.67
CA ASN A 237 -13.46 -6.90 17.94
C ASN A 237 -11.92 -6.89 17.84
N LEU A 238 -11.28 -6.06 18.63
CA LEU A 238 -9.83 -5.86 18.63
C LEU A 238 -9.11 -6.64 19.73
N VAL A 239 -9.85 -7.35 20.60
CA VAL A 239 -9.27 -8.19 21.66
C VAL A 239 -9.54 -9.64 21.33
N ASP A 240 -8.49 -10.42 21.13
CA ASP A 240 -8.60 -11.83 20.83
C ASP A 240 -9.17 -12.60 22.05
N PRO A 241 -10.14 -13.50 21.86
CA PRO A 241 -10.76 -14.23 22.98
C PRO A 241 -9.83 -15.17 23.72
N SER A 242 -8.68 -15.53 23.16
CA SER A 242 -7.63 -16.33 23.82
C SER A 242 -6.74 -15.52 24.76
N ALA A 243 -6.84 -14.19 24.73
CA ALA A 243 -6.05 -13.31 25.60
C ALA A 243 -6.43 -13.54 27.08
N LYS A 244 -5.40 -13.62 27.95
CA LYS A 244 -5.56 -13.78 29.38
C LYS A 244 -5.33 -12.43 30.06
N LEU A 245 -6.37 -11.92 30.73
CA LEU A 245 -6.39 -10.60 31.33
C LEU A 245 -6.58 -10.74 32.85
N GLU A 246 -5.57 -10.38 33.63
CA GLU A 246 -5.61 -10.39 35.10
C GLU A 246 -5.24 -9.00 35.62
N ASN A 247 -6.16 -8.34 36.32
CA ASN A 247 -5.98 -6.98 36.80
C ASN A 247 -5.43 -6.04 35.68
N ALA A 248 -6.06 -6.11 34.51
CA ALA A 248 -5.64 -5.39 33.31
C ALA A 248 -6.70 -4.35 32.92
N THR A 249 -6.29 -3.10 32.73
CA THR A 249 -7.11 -2.02 32.20
C THR A 249 -6.71 -1.77 30.74
N ILE A 250 -7.68 -1.96 29.83
CA ILE A 250 -7.47 -1.66 28.41
C ILE A 250 -8.24 -0.38 28.09
N ILE A 251 -7.54 0.65 27.63
CA ILE A 251 -8.12 1.93 27.19
C ILE A 251 -8.25 1.89 25.65
N PRO A 252 -9.44 1.74 25.09
CA PRO A 252 -9.63 1.63 23.65
C PRO A 252 -9.22 2.91 22.90
N PRO A 253 -8.93 2.78 21.58
CA PRO A 253 -8.80 1.55 20.81
C PRO A 253 -7.47 0.85 21.05
N CYS A 254 -7.46 -0.47 21.21
CA CYS A 254 -6.26 -1.28 21.33
C CYS A 254 -6.44 -2.62 20.62
N PHE A 255 -5.41 -3.08 19.93
CA PHE A 255 -5.35 -4.45 19.41
C PHE A 255 -4.61 -5.35 20.39
N ILE A 256 -5.26 -6.41 20.85
CA ILE A 256 -4.71 -7.44 21.73
C ILE A 256 -4.79 -8.78 20.98
N GLY A 257 -3.65 -9.28 20.58
CA GLY A 257 -3.52 -10.46 19.73
C GLY A 257 -3.73 -11.78 20.44
N GLU A 258 -3.69 -12.86 19.67
CA GLU A 258 -3.86 -14.24 20.10
C GLU A 258 -2.86 -14.63 21.20
N ASN A 259 -3.32 -15.31 22.25
CA ASN A 259 -2.52 -15.81 23.37
C ASN A 259 -1.69 -14.73 24.10
N VAL A 260 -2.11 -13.48 24.06
CA VAL A 260 -1.51 -12.41 24.86
C VAL A 260 -1.82 -12.63 26.35
N VAL A 261 -0.84 -12.39 27.22
CA VAL A 261 -0.99 -12.48 28.68
C VAL A 261 -0.69 -11.11 29.30
N LEU A 262 -1.68 -10.54 29.95
CA LEU A 262 -1.58 -9.24 30.65
C LEU A 262 -1.88 -9.42 32.13
N SER A 263 -0.97 -8.95 33.01
CA SER A 263 -1.19 -8.97 34.45
C SER A 263 -0.68 -7.70 35.11
N ASN A 264 -1.53 -7.05 35.92
CA ASN A 264 -1.26 -5.78 36.60
C ASN A 264 -0.85 -4.65 35.63
N VAL A 265 -1.60 -4.42 34.54
CA VAL A 265 -1.22 -3.50 33.48
C VAL A 265 -2.28 -2.47 33.14
N THR A 266 -1.84 -1.35 32.58
CA THR A 266 -2.70 -0.40 31.85
C THR A 266 -2.18 -0.27 30.42
N ILE A 267 -3.03 -0.58 29.44
CA ILE A 267 -2.70 -0.60 28.00
C ILE A 267 -3.58 0.39 27.25
N GLY A 268 -2.97 1.25 26.46
CA GLY A 268 -3.66 2.15 25.53
C GLY A 268 -3.77 3.61 25.99
N PRO A 269 -4.44 4.44 25.15
CA PRO A 269 -5.03 4.06 23.86
C PRO A 269 -3.98 3.87 22.74
N ASN A 270 -4.44 3.37 21.57
CA ASN A 270 -3.69 3.23 20.31
C ASN A 270 -2.53 2.21 20.35
N VAL A 271 -2.56 1.28 21.28
CA VAL A 271 -1.56 0.20 21.43
C VAL A 271 -1.98 -1.04 20.64
N SER A 272 -1.01 -1.66 19.98
CA SER A 272 -1.15 -2.98 19.34
C SER A 272 -0.17 -3.96 19.99
N LEU A 273 -0.69 -5.01 20.62
CA LEU A 273 0.10 -6.13 21.16
C LEU A 273 -0.05 -7.34 20.23
N GLY A 274 1.07 -7.79 19.66
CA GLY A 274 1.10 -8.94 18.78
C GLY A 274 0.86 -10.26 19.51
N LYS A 275 0.71 -11.34 18.73
CA LYS A 275 0.51 -12.72 19.21
C LYS A 275 1.53 -13.10 20.29
N ALA A 276 1.04 -13.76 21.35
CA ALA A 276 1.83 -14.31 22.43
C ALA A 276 2.72 -13.31 23.19
N CYS A 277 2.39 -12.00 23.14
CA CYS A 277 3.05 -11.01 23.99
C CYS A 277 2.68 -11.22 25.47
N HIS A 278 3.66 -11.09 26.35
CA HIS A 278 3.47 -11.13 27.79
C HIS A 278 3.87 -9.77 28.38
N VAL A 279 2.96 -9.13 29.11
CA VAL A 279 3.20 -7.82 29.76
C VAL A 279 2.75 -7.89 31.22
N PHE A 280 3.64 -7.49 32.11
CA PHE A 280 3.42 -7.52 33.56
C PHE A 280 3.83 -6.19 34.20
N ASP A 281 3.11 -5.77 35.25
CA ASP A 281 3.43 -4.64 36.13
C ASP A 281 3.81 -3.37 35.34
N SER A 282 3.07 -3.05 34.29
CA SER A 282 3.48 -2.03 33.31
C SER A 282 2.33 -1.13 32.87
N THR A 283 2.69 0.05 32.37
CA THR A 283 1.79 0.94 31.62
C THR A 283 2.37 1.18 30.24
N ILE A 284 1.60 0.89 29.18
CA ILE A 284 1.95 1.12 27.78
C ILE A 284 0.92 2.06 27.16
N LYS A 285 1.41 3.15 26.56
CA LYS A 285 0.59 4.18 25.91
C LYS A 285 1.09 4.46 24.52
#